data_3b038434a843307da680e8a25d280312
#
_entry.id   3b038434a843307da680e8a25d280312
#
_cell.length_a   1.000
_cell.length_b   1.000
_cell.length_c   1.000
_cell.angle_alpha   90.00
_cell.angle_beta   90.00
_cell.angle_gamma   90.00
#
_symmetry.space_group_name_H-M   'P 1'
#
loop_
_entity.id
_entity.type
_entity.pdbx_description
1 polymer ?
#
loop_
_entity_poly.entity_id
_entity_poly.type
_entity_poly.pdbx_seq_one_letter_code
_entity_poly.pdbx_strand_id
1 'polypeptide(L)'
;MLSIEKFKIKEKEVTIAVLWDNKKIDGIAYSLEGNIELSIKRLSKFLARRGVKVNLKLVDSKYPSIVYEVLIGKISNAQGFAQLSLRGLTEFEKKVYEWLVKNVKRGQVITYSELAKALETSPRAIGGAMKRNPYPIIVPCHRVIGKINQWLYTPKPEYKRFLLEVEGWIS
;
A
#
# COMPACT_ATOMS: atom_id res chain seq x y z
N MET A 1 -4.87 -9.93 -14.18
CA MET A 1 -6.04 -9.11 -14.56
C MET A 1 -6.01 -7.78 -13.84
N LEU A 2 -6.76 -6.83 -14.31
CA LEU A 2 -6.85 -5.48 -13.76
C LEU A 2 -8.29 -5.18 -13.39
N SER A 3 -8.52 -4.75 -12.15
CA SER A 3 -9.84 -4.28 -11.71
C SER A 3 -9.69 -2.86 -11.18
N ILE A 4 -10.60 -1.98 -11.61
CA ILE A 4 -10.58 -0.57 -11.21
C ILE A 4 -11.96 -0.18 -10.70
N GLU A 5 -12.00 0.52 -9.58
CA GLU A 5 -13.26 1.03 -9.03
C GLU A 5 -13.02 2.37 -8.33
N LYS A 6 -14.04 3.22 -8.36
CA LYS A 6 -14.02 4.53 -7.71
C LYS A 6 -14.86 4.48 -6.45
N PHE A 7 -14.35 5.10 -5.40
CA PHE A 7 -15.01 5.19 -4.10
C PHE A 7 -15.01 6.64 -3.64
N LYS A 8 -15.99 7.02 -2.85
CA LYS A 8 -16.04 8.33 -2.25
C LYS A 8 -15.76 8.22 -0.75
N ILE A 9 -14.71 8.90 -0.29
CA ILE A 9 -14.30 8.89 1.12
C ILE A 9 -14.04 10.33 1.55
N LYS A 10 -14.73 10.81 2.59
CA LYS A 10 -14.59 12.19 3.08
C LYS A 10 -14.71 13.22 1.94
N GLU A 11 -15.69 13.03 1.09
CA GLU A 11 -15.97 13.90 -0.07
C GLU A 11 -14.91 13.90 -1.16
N LYS A 12 -13.89 13.06 -1.06
CA LYS A 12 -12.89 12.85 -2.11
C LYS A 12 -13.19 11.57 -2.87
N GLU A 13 -12.99 11.63 -4.19
CA GLU A 13 -13.05 10.45 -5.03
C GLU A 13 -11.70 9.75 -5.01
N VAL A 14 -11.71 8.47 -4.64
CA VAL A 14 -10.51 7.63 -4.62
C VAL A 14 -10.68 6.55 -5.67
N THR A 15 -9.78 6.51 -6.63
CA THR A 15 -9.75 5.45 -7.63
C THR A 15 -8.76 4.40 -7.18
N ILE A 16 -9.21 3.15 -7.11
CA ILE A 16 -8.38 2.02 -6.70
C ILE A 16 -8.27 1.05 -7.87
N ALA A 17 -7.04 0.70 -8.23
CA ALA A 17 -6.74 -0.29 -9.25
C ALA A 17 -5.98 -1.44 -8.62
N VAL A 18 -6.38 -2.66 -8.94
CA VAL A 18 -5.73 -3.86 -8.41
C VAL A 18 -5.28 -4.75 -9.57
N LEU A 19 -4.01 -5.11 -9.56
CA LEU A 19 -3.46 -6.13 -10.44
C LEU A 19 -3.50 -7.46 -9.69
N TRP A 20 -4.12 -8.46 -10.29
CA TRP A 20 -4.33 -9.74 -9.60
C TRP A 20 -4.30 -10.90 -10.59
N ASP A 21 -4.01 -12.09 -10.06
CA ASP A 21 -3.96 -13.35 -10.80
C ASP A 21 -4.12 -14.50 -9.81
N ASN A 22 -4.66 -15.64 -10.28
CA ASN A 22 -4.82 -16.84 -9.45
C ASN A 22 -5.46 -16.55 -8.08
N LYS A 23 -6.47 -15.69 -8.05
CA LYS A 23 -7.22 -15.32 -6.84
C LYS A 23 -6.36 -14.63 -5.77
N LYS A 24 -5.27 -13.98 -6.17
CA LYS A 24 -4.38 -13.23 -5.27
C LYS A 24 -4.02 -11.88 -5.88
N ILE A 25 -3.77 -10.91 -5.01
CA ILE A 25 -3.39 -9.55 -5.40
C ILE A 25 -1.88 -9.49 -5.63
N ASP A 26 -1.47 -9.02 -6.80
CA ASP A 26 -0.06 -8.82 -7.14
C ASP A 26 0.40 -7.39 -6.93
N GLY A 27 -0.51 -6.43 -7.03
CA GLY A 27 -0.17 -5.03 -6.81
C GLY A 27 -1.42 -4.15 -6.72
N ILE A 28 -1.25 -3.00 -6.08
CA ILE A 28 -2.30 -2.02 -5.84
C ILE A 28 -1.80 -0.65 -6.26
N ALA A 29 -2.65 0.10 -6.96
CA ALA A 29 -2.43 1.52 -7.24
C ALA A 29 -3.69 2.28 -6.84
N TYR A 30 -3.53 3.52 -6.39
CA TYR A 30 -4.67 4.37 -6.09
C TYR A 30 -4.37 5.81 -6.48
N SER A 31 -5.42 6.58 -6.72
CA SER A 31 -5.29 7.98 -7.10
C SER A 31 -6.39 8.81 -6.46
N LEU A 32 -6.01 9.99 -5.98
CA LEU A 32 -6.93 11.02 -5.49
C LEU A 32 -7.25 12.05 -6.57
N GLU A 33 -6.65 11.93 -7.75
CA GLU A 33 -6.74 12.91 -8.84
C GLU A 33 -7.52 12.40 -10.06
N GLY A 34 -8.07 11.18 -9.97
CA GLY A 34 -8.87 10.61 -11.04
C GLY A 34 -8.09 9.93 -12.16
N ASN A 35 -6.82 10.27 -12.38
CA ASN A 35 -5.99 9.64 -13.41
C ASN A 35 -5.07 8.60 -12.79
N ILE A 36 -5.34 7.33 -13.08
CA ILE A 36 -4.61 6.21 -12.51
C ILE A 36 -3.74 5.45 -13.53
N GLU A 37 -3.87 5.77 -14.81
CA GLU A 37 -3.19 5.02 -15.88
C GLU A 37 -1.68 4.97 -15.72
N LEU A 38 -1.05 6.10 -15.39
CA LEU A 38 0.40 6.16 -15.22
C LEU A 38 0.86 5.31 -14.03
N SER A 39 0.10 5.35 -12.94
CA SER A 39 0.40 4.55 -11.75
C SER A 39 0.29 3.06 -12.05
N ILE A 40 -0.71 2.65 -12.81
CA ILE A 40 -0.88 1.26 -13.25
C ILE A 40 0.32 0.83 -14.11
N LYS A 41 0.74 1.66 -15.06
CA LYS A 41 1.90 1.36 -15.91
C LYS A 41 3.18 1.20 -15.11
N ARG A 42 3.43 2.10 -14.17
CA ARG A 42 4.61 2.05 -13.30
C ARG A 42 4.60 0.79 -12.44
N LEU A 43 3.46 0.45 -11.87
CA LEU A 43 3.30 -0.76 -11.06
C LEU A 43 3.54 -2.01 -11.89
N SER A 44 2.93 -2.09 -13.06
CA SER A 44 3.09 -3.23 -13.97
C SER A 44 4.55 -3.43 -14.37
N LYS A 45 5.26 -2.36 -14.71
CA LYS A 45 6.69 -2.41 -15.04
C LYS A 45 7.55 -2.84 -13.85
N PHE A 46 7.24 -2.31 -12.67
CA PHE A 46 7.93 -2.69 -11.44
C PHE A 46 7.81 -4.19 -11.18
N LEU A 47 6.58 -4.73 -11.27
CA LEU A 47 6.32 -6.14 -11.08
C LEU A 47 7.02 -6.99 -12.15
N ALA A 48 6.97 -6.56 -13.41
CA ALA A 48 7.60 -7.28 -14.51
C ALA A 48 9.11 -7.41 -14.31
N ARG A 49 9.77 -6.35 -13.82
CA ARG A 49 11.20 -6.40 -13.50
C ARG A 49 11.52 -7.40 -12.42
N ARG A 50 10.54 -7.77 -11.61
CA ARG A 50 10.67 -8.76 -10.54
C ARG A 50 10.12 -10.13 -10.94
N GLY A 51 9.90 -10.35 -12.23
CA GLY A 51 9.42 -11.63 -12.75
C GLY A 51 7.93 -11.86 -12.60
N VAL A 52 7.16 -10.83 -12.25
CA VAL A 52 5.70 -10.92 -12.09
C VAL A 52 5.04 -10.20 -13.25
N LYS A 53 4.59 -10.97 -14.24
CA LYS A 53 3.86 -10.43 -15.39
C LYS A 53 2.36 -10.57 -15.14
N VAL A 54 1.64 -9.46 -15.19
CA VAL A 54 0.20 -9.43 -15.00
C VAL A 54 -0.47 -9.00 -16.30
N ASN A 55 -1.48 -9.74 -16.70
CA ASN A 55 -2.30 -9.36 -17.85
C ASN A 55 -3.19 -8.19 -17.43
N LEU A 56 -3.10 -7.08 -18.18
CA LEU A 56 -3.87 -5.86 -17.89
C LEU A 56 -5.29 -5.90 -18.46
N LYS A 57 -5.83 -7.08 -18.70
CA LYS A 57 -7.23 -7.23 -19.12
C LYS A 57 -8.15 -6.71 -18.00
N LEU A 58 -9.01 -5.76 -18.36
CA LEU A 58 -9.94 -5.16 -17.42
C LEU A 58 -11.08 -6.15 -17.11
N VAL A 59 -11.20 -6.52 -15.85
CA VAL A 59 -12.21 -7.49 -15.38
C VAL A 59 -12.74 -7.00 -14.03
N ASP A 60 -14.06 -7.02 -13.87
CA ASP A 60 -14.66 -6.71 -12.58
C ASP A 60 -14.30 -7.79 -11.56
N SER A 61 -14.00 -7.37 -10.33
CA SER A 61 -13.68 -8.28 -9.25
C SER A 61 -13.94 -7.64 -7.88
N LYS A 62 -13.84 -8.43 -6.84
CA LYS A 62 -13.99 -7.99 -5.45
C LYS A 62 -12.76 -7.23 -4.92
N TYR A 63 -11.63 -7.26 -5.63
CA TYR A 63 -10.36 -6.80 -5.07
C TYR A 63 -10.30 -5.29 -4.77
N PRO A 64 -10.80 -4.40 -5.63
CA PRO A 64 -10.84 -2.99 -5.25
C PRO A 64 -11.67 -2.74 -3.99
N SER A 65 -12.78 -3.45 -3.82
CA SER A 65 -13.62 -3.34 -2.61
C SER A 65 -12.88 -3.83 -1.36
N ILE A 66 -12.07 -4.87 -1.47
CA ILE A 66 -11.25 -5.35 -0.36
C ILE A 66 -10.28 -4.27 0.10
N VAL A 67 -9.59 -3.61 -0.83
CA VAL A 67 -8.66 -2.52 -0.51
C VAL A 67 -9.42 -1.36 0.14
N TYR A 68 -10.57 -0.99 -0.42
CA TYR A 68 -11.42 0.04 0.15
C TYR A 68 -11.88 -0.30 1.58
N GLU A 69 -12.28 -1.54 1.81
CA GLU A 69 -12.75 -1.97 3.13
C GLU A 69 -11.62 -1.94 4.17
N VAL A 70 -10.39 -2.24 3.77
CA VAL A 70 -9.22 -2.05 4.65
C VAL A 70 -9.04 -0.56 4.96
N LEU A 71 -9.14 0.29 3.94
CA LEU A 71 -8.93 1.73 4.10
C LEU A 71 -9.93 2.34 5.09
N ILE A 72 -11.19 1.96 5.03
CA ILE A 72 -12.21 2.49 5.93
C ILE A 72 -12.31 1.72 7.26
N GLY A 73 -11.50 0.70 7.45
CA GLY A 73 -11.46 -0.05 8.70
C GLY A 73 -12.54 -1.11 8.85
N LYS A 74 -13.26 -1.46 7.79
CA LYS A 74 -14.29 -2.51 7.83
C LYS A 74 -13.67 -3.89 7.97
N ILE A 75 -12.51 -4.12 7.33
CA ILE A 75 -11.69 -5.31 7.57
C ILE A 75 -10.28 -4.87 7.96
N SER A 76 -9.55 -5.76 8.64
CA SER A 76 -8.21 -5.46 9.13
C SER A 76 -7.16 -5.52 8.01
N ASN A 77 -6.02 -4.87 8.25
CA ASN A 77 -4.86 -5.00 7.37
C ASN A 77 -4.42 -6.46 7.26
N ALA A 78 -4.49 -7.24 8.34
CA ALA A 78 -4.15 -8.66 8.32
C ALA A 78 -5.08 -9.48 7.41
N GLN A 79 -6.37 -9.18 7.42
CA GLN A 79 -7.33 -9.82 6.54
C GLN A 79 -7.04 -9.47 5.07
N GLY A 80 -6.73 -8.21 4.79
CA GLY A 80 -6.31 -7.79 3.46
C GLY A 80 -4.99 -8.44 3.03
N PHE A 81 -4.03 -8.52 3.94
CA PHE A 81 -2.72 -9.13 3.69
C PHE A 81 -2.83 -10.58 3.25
N ALA A 82 -3.78 -11.33 3.79
CA ALA A 82 -4.03 -12.71 3.39
C ALA A 82 -4.44 -12.86 1.91
N GLN A 83 -4.87 -11.77 1.26
CA GLN A 83 -5.23 -11.76 -0.15
C GLN A 83 -4.05 -11.48 -1.08
N LEU A 84 -2.87 -11.14 -0.54
CA LEU A 84 -1.70 -10.77 -1.32
C LEU A 84 -0.94 -12.01 -1.80
N SER A 85 -0.45 -11.97 -3.05
CA SER A 85 0.35 -13.06 -3.58
C SER A 85 1.77 -13.09 -3.01
N LEU A 86 2.30 -11.93 -2.67
CA LEU A 86 3.69 -11.69 -2.23
C LEU A 86 4.73 -12.03 -3.30
N ARG A 87 4.30 -12.30 -4.53
CA ARG A 87 5.22 -12.62 -5.63
C ARG A 87 6.14 -11.44 -5.92
N GLY A 88 7.39 -11.73 -6.20
CA GLY A 88 8.39 -10.72 -6.55
C GLY A 88 8.97 -9.95 -5.37
N LEU A 89 8.49 -10.16 -4.16
CA LEU A 89 9.06 -9.52 -2.97
C LEU A 89 10.36 -10.20 -2.55
N THR A 90 11.32 -9.41 -2.07
CA THR A 90 12.51 -9.94 -1.40
C THR A 90 12.13 -10.47 -0.02
N GLU A 91 12.97 -11.32 0.57
CA GLU A 91 12.74 -11.81 1.93
C GLU A 91 12.73 -10.67 2.93
N PHE A 92 13.59 -9.65 2.74
CA PHE A 92 13.61 -8.45 3.57
C PHE A 92 12.27 -7.71 3.50
N GLU A 93 11.75 -7.49 2.31
CA GLU A 93 10.47 -6.78 2.12
C GLU A 93 9.32 -7.55 2.78
N LYS A 94 9.25 -8.87 2.61
CA LYS A 94 8.23 -9.70 3.26
C LYS A 94 8.28 -9.54 4.77
N LYS A 95 9.47 -9.61 5.36
CA LYS A 95 9.68 -9.46 6.79
C LYS A 95 9.20 -8.09 7.29
N VAL A 96 9.58 -7.03 6.59
CA VAL A 96 9.18 -5.66 6.95
C VAL A 96 7.65 -5.50 6.87
N TYR A 97 7.05 -5.94 5.77
CA TYR A 97 5.61 -5.76 5.55
C TYR A 97 4.78 -6.58 6.53
N GLU A 98 5.16 -7.82 6.79
CA GLU A 98 4.48 -8.67 7.77
C GLU A 98 4.53 -8.06 9.18
N TRP A 99 5.70 -7.59 9.58
CA TRP A 99 5.88 -6.97 10.88
C TRP A 99 5.00 -5.72 11.02
N LEU A 100 5.00 -4.88 9.98
CA LEU A 100 4.24 -3.64 9.96
C LEU A 100 2.73 -3.90 10.08
N VAL A 101 2.21 -4.84 9.30
CA VAL A 101 0.80 -5.23 9.33
C VAL A 101 0.40 -5.77 10.71
N LYS A 102 1.29 -6.55 11.32
CA LYS A 102 1.02 -7.18 12.62
C LYS A 102 1.07 -6.18 13.78
N ASN A 103 1.98 -5.22 13.75
CA ASN A 103 2.33 -4.44 14.93
C ASN A 103 1.87 -2.98 14.91
N VAL A 104 1.61 -2.40 13.74
CA VAL A 104 1.18 -1.01 13.64
C VAL A 104 -0.25 -0.96 13.12
N LYS A 105 -1.17 -0.70 14.02
CA LYS A 105 -2.61 -0.78 13.73
C LYS A 105 -3.16 0.54 13.20
N ARG A 106 -4.36 0.48 12.67
CA ARG A 106 -5.09 1.63 12.17
C ARG A 106 -5.16 2.73 13.24
N GLY A 107 -4.84 3.95 12.87
CA GLY A 107 -4.78 5.09 13.79
C GLY A 107 -3.47 5.23 14.55
N GLN A 108 -2.52 4.34 14.33
CA GLN A 108 -1.17 4.38 14.92
C GLN A 108 -0.13 4.71 13.85
N VAL A 109 1.01 5.23 14.28
CA VAL A 109 2.16 5.47 13.42
C VAL A 109 3.42 4.98 14.11
N ILE A 110 4.48 4.77 13.32
CA ILE A 110 5.81 4.40 13.81
C ILE A 110 6.83 5.20 13.00
N THR A 111 7.95 5.54 13.61
CA THR A 111 9.01 6.23 12.86
C THR A 111 9.88 5.23 12.12
N TYR A 112 10.57 5.71 11.07
CA TYR A 112 11.55 4.88 10.34
C TYR A 112 12.60 4.32 11.28
N SER A 113 13.07 5.12 12.24
CA SER A 113 14.07 4.69 13.21
C SER A 113 13.56 3.61 14.14
N GLU A 114 12.36 3.76 14.66
CA GLU A 114 11.73 2.75 15.52
C GLU A 114 11.52 1.42 14.80
N LEU A 115 11.03 1.48 13.57
CA LEU A 115 10.81 0.29 12.76
C LEU A 115 12.14 -0.39 12.41
N ALA A 116 13.16 0.40 12.06
CA ALA A 116 14.50 -0.11 11.77
C ALA A 116 15.09 -0.81 12.99
N LYS A 117 14.94 -0.22 14.17
CA LYS A 117 15.42 -0.81 15.42
C LYS A 117 14.73 -2.14 15.73
N ALA A 118 13.41 -2.19 15.55
CA ALA A 118 12.63 -3.42 15.77
C ALA A 118 13.06 -4.56 14.86
N LEU A 119 13.50 -4.24 13.64
CA LEU A 119 13.90 -5.23 12.64
C LEU A 119 15.41 -5.37 12.47
N GLU A 120 16.18 -4.72 13.34
CA GLU A 120 17.66 -4.77 13.33
C GLU A 120 18.25 -4.36 11.97
N THR A 121 17.77 -3.26 11.44
CA THR A 121 18.21 -2.72 10.15
C THR A 121 18.36 -1.19 10.23
N SER A 122 18.62 -0.53 9.12
CA SER A 122 18.77 0.92 9.05
C SER A 122 17.46 1.63 8.65
N PRO A 123 17.26 2.89 9.10
CA PRO A 123 16.13 3.68 8.63
C PRO A 123 16.10 3.83 7.10
N ARG A 124 17.25 3.90 6.47
CA ARG A 124 17.37 3.99 5.01
C ARG A 124 16.85 2.73 4.31
N ALA A 125 17.16 1.55 4.86
CA ALA A 125 16.65 0.28 4.33
C ALA A 125 15.13 0.21 4.45
N ILE A 126 14.58 0.67 5.58
CA ILE A 126 13.13 0.78 5.77
C ILE A 126 12.51 1.75 4.77
N GLY A 127 13.12 2.92 4.58
CA GLY A 127 12.65 3.90 3.60
C GLY A 127 12.57 3.31 2.19
N GLY A 128 13.57 2.53 1.80
CA GLY A 128 13.57 1.81 0.53
C GLY A 128 12.44 0.81 0.41
N ALA A 129 12.22 0.00 1.47
CA ALA A 129 11.13 -0.97 1.49
C ALA A 129 9.76 -0.29 1.39
N MET A 130 9.56 0.83 2.07
CA MET A 130 8.31 1.60 1.99
C MET A 130 8.10 2.15 0.59
N LYS A 131 9.14 2.70 -0.01
CA LYS A 131 9.09 3.27 -1.36
C LYS A 131 8.76 2.21 -2.43
N ARG A 132 9.21 0.99 -2.24
CA ARG A 132 8.98 -0.13 -3.17
C ARG A 132 7.75 -0.95 -2.85
N ASN A 133 6.94 -0.54 -1.88
CA ASN A 133 5.73 -1.28 -1.48
C ASN A 133 4.71 -1.36 -2.63
N PRO A 134 4.45 -2.55 -3.20
CA PRO A 134 3.46 -2.69 -4.26
C PRO A 134 2.02 -2.86 -3.73
N TYR A 135 1.84 -2.81 -2.41
CA TYR A 135 0.55 -3.05 -1.77
C TYR A 135 0.13 -1.90 -0.84
N PRO A 136 0.12 -0.63 -1.32
CA PRO A 136 -0.26 0.48 -0.45
C PRO A 136 -1.66 0.24 0.14
N ILE A 137 -1.94 0.87 1.27
CA ILE A 137 -3.19 0.73 2.03
C ILE A 137 -3.21 -0.59 2.81
N ILE A 138 -3.09 -1.74 2.16
CA ILE A 138 -3.07 -3.05 2.84
C ILE A 138 -1.79 -3.20 3.66
N VAL A 139 -0.62 -2.98 3.05
CA VAL A 139 0.64 -2.82 3.79
C VAL A 139 0.77 -1.33 4.10
N PRO A 140 0.59 -0.94 5.37
CA PRO A 140 0.37 0.47 5.70
C PRO A 140 1.66 1.29 5.76
N CYS A 141 2.34 1.43 4.62
CA CYS A 141 3.54 2.25 4.53
C CYS A 141 3.29 3.71 4.91
N HIS A 142 2.04 4.18 4.78
CA HIS A 142 1.65 5.53 5.19
C HIS A 142 1.73 5.74 6.72
N ARG A 143 1.78 4.68 7.51
CA ARG A 143 1.93 4.74 8.98
C ARG A 143 3.38 4.86 9.41
N VAL A 144 4.33 4.81 8.49
CA VAL A 144 5.75 4.97 8.79
C VAL A 144 6.14 6.42 8.46
N ILE A 145 6.54 7.17 9.49
CA ILE A 145 6.79 8.60 9.37
C ILE A 145 8.21 8.97 9.82
N GLY A 146 8.69 10.13 9.38
CA GLY A 146 9.93 10.67 9.88
C GLY A 146 9.76 11.28 11.26
N LYS A 147 10.78 11.18 12.12
CA LYS A 147 10.74 11.72 13.48
C LYS A 147 10.71 13.26 13.46
N ILE A 148 11.54 13.89 12.66
CA ILE A 148 11.62 15.35 12.52
C ILE A 148 10.76 15.80 11.34
N ASN A 149 10.90 15.13 10.20
CA ASN A 149 10.11 15.37 8.99
C ASN A 149 9.16 14.20 8.78
N GLN A 150 7.89 14.39 9.11
CA GLN A 150 6.85 13.34 9.00
C GLN A 150 6.75 12.75 7.59
N TRP A 151 7.06 13.55 6.58
CA TRP A 151 6.90 13.17 5.17
C TRP A 151 8.19 12.68 4.52
N LEU A 152 9.22 12.39 5.32
CA LEU A 152 10.49 11.86 4.83
C LEU A 152 10.24 10.59 3.99
N TYR A 153 10.97 10.46 2.87
CA TYR A 153 10.81 9.37 1.90
C TYR A 153 9.42 9.28 1.25
N THR A 154 8.64 10.36 1.29
CA THR A 154 7.27 10.36 0.76
C THR A 154 7.22 11.20 -0.52
N PRO A 155 7.07 10.59 -1.71
CA PRO A 155 7.03 11.35 -2.96
C PRO A 155 5.75 12.19 -3.12
N LYS A 156 4.63 11.76 -2.52
CA LYS A 156 3.36 12.49 -2.55
C LYS A 156 2.82 12.64 -1.13
N PRO A 157 3.29 13.65 -0.38
CA PRO A 157 2.87 13.84 1.02
C PRO A 157 1.35 13.95 1.20
N GLU A 158 0.66 14.58 0.25
CA GLU A 158 -0.79 14.77 0.32
C GLU A 158 -1.56 13.44 0.29
N TYR A 159 -1.05 12.42 -0.38
CA TYR A 159 -1.66 11.09 -0.40
C TYR A 159 -1.52 10.40 0.96
N LYS A 160 -0.33 10.45 1.52
CA LYS A 160 -0.04 9.89 2.85
C LYS A 160 -0.89 10.57 3.91
N ARG A 161 -0.98 11.90 3.85
CA ARG A 161 -1.79 12.70 4.77
C ARG A 161 -3.26 12.29 4.69
N PHE A 162 -3.80 12.13 3.48
CA PHE A 162 -5.19 11.71 3.29
C PHE A 162 -5.47 10.35 3.97
N LEU A 163 -4.59 9.36 3.76
CA LEU A 163 -4.77 8.05 4.38
C LEU A 163 -4.74 8.13 5.90
N LEU A 164 -3.84 8.93 6.46
CA LEU A 164 -3.77 9.13 7.91
C LEU A 164 -5.00 9.87 8.46
N GLU A 165 -5.57 10.80 7.69
CA GLU A 165 -6.82 11.47 8.05
C GLU A 165 -7.98 10.48 8.07
N VAL A 166 -8.09 9.63 7.06
CA VAL A 166 -9.13 8.59 6.99
C VAL A 166 -9.04 7.66 8.20
N GLU A 167 -7.83 7.35 8.65
CA GLU A 167 -7.59 6.47 9.79
C GLU A 167 -7.72 7.15 11.15
N GLY A 168 -7.91 8.46 11.16
CA GLY A 168 -8.12 9.22 12.39
C GLY A 168 -6.87 9.62 13.15
N TRP A 169 -5.67 9.41 12.58
CA TRP A 169 -4.44 9.87 13.22
C TRP A 169 -4.28 11.40 13.12
N ILE A 170 -4.77 11.98 12.03
CA ILE A 170 -4.84 13.43 11.81
C ILE A 170 -6.32 13.80 11.71
N SER A 171 -6.72 14.91 12.26
CA SER A 171 -8.10 15.42 12.13
C SER A 171 -8.25 16.41 10.98
#